data_41da7d058ed39c717b58cd6f22da5372
#
_entry.id   41da7d058ed39c717b58cd6f22da5372
#
_cell.length_a   1.000
_cell.length_b   1.000
_cell.length_c   1.000
_cell.angle_alpha   90.00
_cell.angle_beta   90.00
_cell.angle_gamma   90.00
#
_symmetry.space_group_name_H-M   'P 1'
#
loop_
_entity.id
_entity.type
_entity.pdbx_description
1 polymer ?
#
loop_
_entity_poly.entity_id
_entity_poly.type
_entity_poly.pdbx_seq_one_letter_code
_entity_poly.pdbx_strand_id
1 'polypeptide(L)' 'MNRPPIYKWKEDCEKTIEAIKDELREVESQPDSPLRQKKIDRLERELESTHTSLEDYKGRIQIYESELYDD' A
#
# COMPACT_ATOMS: atom_id res chain seq x y z
N MET A 1 -1.79 -17.38 -19.39
CA MET A 1 -2.63 -17.70 -18.27
C MET A 1 -3.13 -16.44 -17.58
N ASN A 2 -4.43 -16.32 -17.42
CA ASN A 2 -5.02 -15.08 -16.93
C ASN A 2 -5.18 -15.10 -15.43
N ARG A 3 -4.39 -14.27 -14.75
CA ARG A 3 -4.60 -14.03 -13.34
C ARG A 3 -5.71 -12.99 -13.15
N PRO A 4 -6.54 -13.12 -12.11
CA PRO A 4 -7.49 -12.06 -11.81
C PRO A 4 -6.80 -10.72 -11.62
N PRO A 5 -7.41 -9.61 -12.05
CA PRO A 5 -6.80 -8.27 -11.91
C PRO A 5 -6.43 -7.90 -10.48
N ILE A 6 -7.09 -8.52 -9.50
CA ILE A 6 -6.85 -8.22 -8.09
C ILE A 6 -5.40 -8.50 -7.66
N TYR A 7 -4.73 -9.47 -8.29
CA TYR A 7 -3.32 -9.75 -8.01
C TYR A 7 -2.44 -8.57 -8.41
N LYS A 8 -2.75 -7.97 -9.56
CA LYS A 8 -2.04 -6.78 -10.00
C LYS A 8 -2.30 -5.60 -9.09
N TRP A 9 -3.54 -5.41 -8.66
CA TRP A 9 -3.90 -4.34 -7.75
C TRP A 9 -3.16 -4.48 -6.42
N LYS A 10 -3.02 -5.70 -5.93
CA LYS A 10 -2.24 -5.98 -4.73
C LYS A 10 -0.78 -5.59 -4.91
N GLU A 11 -0.17 -5.99 -6.03
CA GLU A 11 1.21 -5.62 -6.34
C GLU A 11 1.39 -4.12 -6.44
N ASP A 12 0.45 -3.43 -7.08
CA ASP A 12 0.49 -1.98 -7.21
C ASP A 12 0.43 -1.29 -5.84
N CYS A 13 -0.39 -1.80 -4.94
CA CYS A 13 -0.45 -1.29 -3.57
C CYS A 13 0.87 -1.49 -2.84
N GLU A 14 1.49 -2.66 -2.99
CA GLU A 14 2.77 -2.96 -2.38
C GLU A 14 3.87 -2.02 -2.87
N LYS A 15 3.90 -1.76 -4.17
CA LYS A 15 4.84 -0.81 -4.77
C LYS A 15 4.60 0.61 -4.30
N THR A 16 3.33 1.01 -4.20
CA THR A 16 2.97 2.34 -3.71
C THR A 16 3.42 2.52 -2.27
N ILE A 17 3.23 1.51 -1.43
CA ILE A 17 3.67 1.55 -0.03
C ILE A 17 5.18 1.74 0.05
N GLU A 18 5.95 1.01 -0.74
CA GLU A 18 7.41 1.14 -0.77
C GLU A 18 7.82 2.55 -1.21
N ALA A 19 7.17 3.09 -2.23
CA ALA A 19 7.45 4.45 -2.71
C ALA A 19 7.14 5.49 -1.62
N ILE A 20 6.03 5.34 -0.92
CA ILE A 20 5.66 6.26 0.17
C ILE A 20 6.67 6.18 1.30
N LYS A 21 7.10 4.98 1.67
CA LYS A 21 8.11 4.78 2.72
C LYS A 21 9.44 5.44 2.35
N ASP A 22 9.84 5.34 1.10
CA ASP A 22 11.07 5.97 0.61
C ASP A 22 10.96 7.49 0.69
N GLU A 23 9.81 8.05 0.29
CA GLU A 23 9.57 9.48 0.39
C GLU A 23 9.57 9.95 1.85
N LEU A 24 8.96 9.19 2.74
CA LEU A 24 8.95 9.51 4.17
C LEU A 24 10.37 9.58 4.71
N ARG A 25 11.21 8.61 4.38
CA ARG A 25 12.61 8.60 4.80
C ARG A 25 13.33 9.84 4.33
N GLU A 26 13.11 10.22 3.07
CA GLU A 26 13.74 11.39 2.48
C GLU A 26 13.29 12.67 3.17
N VAL A 27 11.98 12.81 3.41
CA VAL A 27 11.43 13.99 4.09
C VAL A 27 11.90 14.06 5.54
N GLU A 28 11.96 12.93 6.23
CA GLU A 28 12.41 12.89 7.63
C GLU A 28 13.88 13.28 7.78
N SER A 29 14.68 13.09 6.73
CA SER A 29 16.09 13.50 6.75
C SER A 29 16.28 15.00 6.52
N GLN A 30 15.22 15.72 6.15
CA GLN A 30 15.28 17.16 5.91
C GLN A 30 15.18 17.93 7.21
N PRO A 31 15.66 19.21 7.25
CA PRO A 31 15.54 20.04 8.44
C PRO A 31 14.07 20.22 8.84
N ASP A 32 13.85 20.32 10.15
CA ASP A 32 12.52 20.50 10.69
C ASP A 32 11.90 21.81 10.20
N SER A 33 10.66 21.74 9.73
CA SER A 33 9.92 22.91 9.24
C SER A 33 8.43 22.57 9.18
N PRO A 34 7.55 23.59 9.17
CA PRO A 34 6.11 23.35 9.03
C PRO A 34 5.75 22.62 7.75
N LEU A 35 6.47 22.90 6.66
CA LEU A 35 6.24 22.20 5.38
C LEU A 35 6.61 20.72 5.47
N ARG A 36 7.71 20.43 6.18
CA ARG A 36 8.13 19.05 6.40
C ARG A 36 7.03 18.27 7.12
N GLN A 37 6.49 18.84 8.18
CA GLN A 37 5.45 18.18 8.97
C GLN A 37 4.18 17.95 8.13
N LYS A 38 3.79 18.90 7.31
CA LYS A 38 2.64 18.75 6.41
C LYS A 38 2.83 17.61 5.43
N LYS A 39 4.04 17.51 4.88
CA LYS A 39 4.36 16.42 3.94
C LYS A 39 4.31 15.07 4.63
N ILE A 40 4.86 14.98 5.82
CA ILE A 40 4.83 13.74 6.62
C ILE A 40 3.38 13.33 6.89
N ASP A 41 2.55 14.25 7.34
CA ASP A 41 1.15 13.96 7.63
C ASP A 41 0.41 13.46 6.40
N ARG A 42 0.65 14.07 5.24
CA ARG A 42 0.02 13.64 4.00
C ARG A 42 0.48 12.25 3.58
N LEU A 43 1.78 12.00 3.66
CA LEU A 43 2.34 10.70 3.29
C LEU A 43 1.86 9.59 4.23
N GLU A 44 1.74 9.89 5.51
CA GLU A 44 1.21 8.92 6.48
C GLU A 44 -0.25 8.59 6.19
N ARG A 45 -1.06 9.57 5.79
CA ARG A 45 -2.45 9.31 5.40
C ARG A 45 -2.54 8.45 4.16
N GLU A 46 -1.69 8.74 3.16
CA GLU A 46 -1.63 7.94 1.95
C GLU A 46 -1.19 6.51 2.24
N LEU A 47 -0.22 6.37 3.13
CA LEU A 47 0.26 5.06 3.55
C LEU A 47 -0.86 4.26 4.22
N GLU A 48 -1.57 4.87 5.14
CA GLU A 48 -2.69 4.22 5.85
C GLU A 48 -3.79 3.81 4.88
N SER A 49 -4.17 4.71 3.98
CA SER A 49 -5.19 4.42 2.97
C SER A 49 -4.78 3.27 2.06
N THR A 50 -3.53 3.26 1.64
CA THR A 50 -3.01 2.20 0.77
C THR A 50 -2.93 0.88 1.51
N HIS A 51 -2.54 0.90 2.78
CA HIS A 51 -2.55 -0.31 3.61
C HIS A 51 -3.95 -0.89 3.76
N THR A 52 -4.95 -0.05 3.95
CA THR A 52 -6.34 -0.47 4.05
C THR A 52 -6.77 -1.17 2.77
N SER A 53 -6.45 -0.59 1.62
CA SER A 53 -6.75 -1.21 0.32
C SER A 53 -6.02 -2.53 0.16
N LEU A 54 -4.75 -2.58 0.55
CA LEU A 54 -3.96 -3.80 0.44
C LEU A 54 -4.55 -4.93 1.30
N GLU A 55 -4.95 -4.64 2.52
CA GLU A 55 -5.57 -5.64 3.40
C GLU A 55 -6.89 -6.15 2.80
N ASP A 56 -7.68 -5.27 2.19
CA ASP A 56 -8.90 -5.66 1.51
C ASP A 56 -8.61 -6.63 0.35
N TYR A 57 -7.63 -6.30 -0.48
CA TYR A 57 -7.24 -7.16 -1.60
C TYR A 57 -6.71 -8.51 -1.11
N LYS A 58 -5.90 -8.51 -0.07
CA LYS A 58 -5.38 -9.76 0.51
C LYS A 58 -6.52 -10.66 0.99
N GLY A 59 -7.52 -10.07 1.65
CA GLY A 59 -8.68 -10.82 2.12
C GLY A 59 -9.45 -11.45 0.97
N ARG A 60 -9.66 -10.69 -0.09
CA ARG A 60 -10.36 -11.18 -1.28
C ARG A 60 -9.59 -12.29 -1.99
N ILE A 61 -8.28 -12.12 -2.10
CA ILE A 61 -7.42 -13.14 -2.69
C ILE A 61 -7.46 -14.42 -1.88
N GLN A 62 -7.42 -14.31 -0.56
CA GLN A 62 -7.49 -15.46 0.32
C GLN A 62 -8.78 -16.24 0.12
N ILE A 63 -9.90 -15.55 0.01
CA ILE A 63 -11.19 -16.18 -0.24
C ILE A 63 -11.18 -16.88 -1.60
N TYR A 64 -10.69 -16.20 -2.62
CA TYR A 64 -10.60 -16.75 -3.97
C TYR A 64 -9.76 -18.02 -4.00
N GLU A 65 -8.58 -17.97 -3.39
CA GLU A 65 -7.68 -19.12 -3.35
C GLU A 65 -8.27 -20.28 -2.54
N SER A 66 -8.99 -19.96 -1.46
CA SER A 66 -9.67 -20.95 -0.67
C SER A 66 -10.72 -21.69 -1.50
N GLU A 67 -11.46 -20.97 -2.33
CA GLU A 67 -12.47 -21.58 -3.21
C GLU A 67 -11.83 -22.46 -4.27
N LEU A 68 -10.64 -22.12 -4.76
CA LEU A 68 -9.94 -22.92 -5.74
C LEU A 68 -9.51 -24.27 -5.20
N TYR A 69 -9.15 -24.32 -3.93
CA TYR A 69 -8.63 -25.54 -3.30
C TYR A 69 -9.66 -26.27 -2.45
N ASP A 70 -10.86 -25.76 -2.40
CA ASP A 70 -11.95 -26.38 -1.66
C ASP A 70 -12.69 -27.36 -2.57
N ASP A 71 -12.65 -28.60 -2.23
CA ASP A 71 -13.36 -29.64 -2.96
C ASP A 71 -14.78 -29.83 -2.48
#